data_9e21bc2d9cf3242f80bbbef1f75b9f01
#
_entry.id   9e21bc2d9cf3242f80bbbef1f75b9f01
#
_cell.length_a   1.000
_cell.length_b   1.000
_cell.length_c   1.000
_cell.angle_alpha   90.00
_cell.angle_beta   90.00
_cell.angle_gamma   90.00
#
_symmetry.space_group_name_H-M   'P 1'
#
loop_
_entity.id
_entity.type
_entity.pdbx_description
1 polymer ?
#
loop_
_entity_poly.entity_id
_entity_poly.type
_entity_poly.pdbx_seq_one_letter_code
_entity_poly.pdbx_strand_id
1 'polypeptide(L)'
;MRALVRSPGQAQSLARAGIDILPGDLTTPPALRQLLAGSAAVIHCAGTVRGRTPADFASANVLGCQHLVQAIKDSDTPPRLLALSSLAAREPHLSHYAASKFAGEQVVSASGDAVRWTILRPPAVYGPGDRELLPLFRLMARGIAPLPGGLTDRVSMLYIDDLASAVMCWLATDSPPRRIFTLSDPTDAGYSWADIVRIASVVCGRQVRPLRVPSVVLDGIAGVNWAAAALLRYAPMLTPGKVRELRHADWTCDWRELGAALDWQPRVDLATGMRNTLHDDAGR
;
A
#
# COMPACT_ATOMS: atom_id res chain seq x y z
N MET A 1 -6.84 12.41 18.03
CA MET A 1 -6.87 11.26 17.08
C MET A 1 -6.69 9.97 17.86
N ARG A 2 -7.36 8.88 17.45
CA ARG A 2 -7.25 7.54 18.08
C ARG A 2 -6.72 6.54 17.07
N ALA A 3 -5.93 5.55 17.53
CA ALA A 3 -5.44 4.46 16.69
C ALA A 3 -5.75 3.12 17.34
N LEU A 4 -6.42 2.23 16.60
CA LEU A 4 -6.62 0.85 17.00
C LEU A 4 -5.36 0.05 16.68
N VAL A 5 -4.75 -0.60 17.67
CA VAL A 5 -3.50 -1.33 17.51
C VAL A 5 -3.55 -2.70 18.19
N ARG A 6 -3.04 -3.73 17.52
CA ARG A 6 -2.96 -5.10 18.07
C ARG A 6 -1.88 -5.25 19.13
N SER A 7 -0.81 -4.49 18.99
CA SER A 7 0.37 -4.59 19.87
C SER A 7 0.75 -3.20 20.38
N PRO A 8 0.27 -2.78 21.55
CA PRO A 8 0.54 -1.44 22.10
C PRO A 8 2.03 -1.10 22.19
N GLY A 9 2.90 -2.08 22.47
CA GLY A 9 4.35 -1.87 22.50
C GLY A 9 4.95 -1.43 21.17
N GLN A 10 4.32 -1.75 20.03
CA GLN A 10 4.76 -1.31 18.70
C GLN A 10 4.22 0.09 18.33
N ALA A 11 3.33 0.65 19.14
CA ALA A 11 2.67 1.93 18.91
C ALA A 11 3.29 3.09 19.68
N GLN A 12 4.46 2.90 20.29
CA GLN A 12 5.12 3.94 21.09
C GLN A 12 5.37 5.24 20.32
N SER A 13 5.71 5.15 19.03
CA SER A 13 5.90 6.33 18.18
C SER A 13 4.59 7.11 17.99
N LEU A 14 3.46 6.42 17.85
CA LEU A 14 2.14 7.03 17.76
C LEU A 14 1.74 7.68 19.10
N ALA A 15 1.98 7.01 20.21
CA ALA A 15 1.72 7.56 21.55
C ALA A 15 2.54 8.83 21.80
N ARG A 16 3.84 8.84 21.43
CA ARG A 16 4.71 10.03 21.52
C ARG A 16 4.22 11.19 20.64
N ALA A 17 3.53 10.89 19.54
CA ALA A 17 2.89 11.89 18.68
C ALA A 17 1.52 12.37 19.22
N GLY A 18 1.13 12.01 20.44
CA GLY A 18 -0.13 12.43 21.06
C GLY A 18 -1.37 11.71 20.53
N ILE A 19 -1.20 10.51 19.97
CA ILE A 19 -2.30 9.69 19.46
C ILE A 19 -2.78 8.75 20.58
N ASP A 20 -4.08 8.74 20.86
CA ASP A 20 -4.70 7.82 21.80
C ASP A 20 -4.64 6.38 21.26
N ILE A 21 -4.00 5.49 21.98
CA ILE A 21 -3.83 4.10 21.58
C ILE A 21 -4.95 3.26 22.19
N LEU A 22 -5.74 2.62 21.32
CA LEU A 22 -6.76 1.66 21.71
C LEU A 22 -6.26 0.24 21.40
N PRO A 23 -6.05 -0.61 22.43
CA PRO A 23 -5.73 -2.01 22.21
C PRO A 23 -6.91 -2.76 21.59
N GLY A 24 -6.65 -3.53 20.54
CA GLY A 24 -7.66 -4.34 19.86
C GLY A 24 -7.34 -4.55 18.40
N ASP A 25 -8.24 -5.21 17.70
CA ASP A 25 -8.16 -5.41 16.26
C ASP A 25 -9.54 -5.27 15.59
N LEU A 26 -9.56 -5.42 14.27
CA LEU A 26 -10.80 -5.29 13.48
C LEU A 26 -11.84 -6.42 13.78
N THR A 27 -11.46 -7.47 14.50
CA THR A 27 -12.36 -8.56 14.91
C THR A 27 -12.94 -8.34 16.31
N THR A 28 -12.64 -7.21 16.95
CA THR A 28 -13.05 -6.87 18.32
C THR A 28 -14.14 -5.80 18.30
N PRO A 29 -15.46 -6.14 18.24
CA PRO A 29 -16.54 -5.17 18.13
C PRO A 29 -16.56 -4.08 19.21
N PRO A 30 -16.27 -4.37 20.51
CA PRO A 30 -16.20 -3.31 21.51
C PRO A 30 -15.10 -2.27 21.22
N ALA A 31 -13.92 -2.73 20.76
CA ALA A 31 -12.81 -1.82 20.41
C ALA A 31 -13.16 -0.94 19.18
N LEU A 32 -13.87 -1.51 18.20
CA LEU A 32 -14.37 -0.72 17.06
C LEU A 32 -15.38 0.33 17.50
N ARG A 33 -16.32 0.01 18.35
CA ARG A 33 -17.27 1.01 18.89
C ARG A 33 -16.55 2.13 19.64
N GLN A 34 -15.56 1.79 20.45
CA GLN A 34 -14.76 2.79 21.16
C GLN A 34 -13.94 3.67 20.20
N LEU A 35 -13.37 3.08 19.13
CA LEU A 35 -12.63 3.80 18.09
C LEU A 35 -13.52 4.83 17.39
N LEU A 36 -14.76 4.43 17.06
CA LEU A 36 -15.71 5.23 16.28
C LEU A 36 -16.41 6.30 17.10
N ALA A 37 -16.53 6.15 18.42
CA ALA A 37 -17.27 7.05 19.29
C ALA A 37 -16.80 8.51 19.16
N GLY A 38 -17.67 9.40 18.67
CA GLY A 38 -17.37 10.82 18.44
C GLY A 38 -16.36 11.09 17.32
N SER A 39 -16.07 10.11 16.46
CA SER A 39 -15.19 10.31 15.32
C SER A 39 -15.96 10.84 14.12
N ALA A 40 -15.48 11.92 13.49
CA ALA A 40 -16.05 12.44 12.25
C ALA A 40 -15.57 11.65 10.99
N ALA A 41 -14.40 11.05 11.09
CA ALA A 41 -13.79 10.30 9.99
C ALA A 41 -12.97 9.10 10.50
N VAL A 42 -12.88 8.06 9.68
CA VAL A 42 -12.06 6.87 9.89
C VAL A 42 -11.16 6.66 8.68
N ILE A 43 -9.88 6.43 8.94
CA ILE A 43 -8.90 6.05 7.93
C ILE A 43 -8.54 4.58 8.16
N HIS A 44 -8.94 3.72 7.23
CA HIS A 44 -8.67 2.29 7.29
C HIS A 44 -7.38 1.97 6.53
N CYS A 45 -6.26 1.92 7.27
CA CYS A 45 -4.94 1.53 6.75
C CYS A 45 -4.59 0.08 7.06
N ALA A 46 -5.39 -0.60 7.89
CA ALA A 46 -5.08 -1.95 8.30
C ALA A 46 -5.21 -2.92 7.12
N GLY A 47 -4.25 -3.82 7.00
CA GLY A 47 -4.24 -4.83 5.96
C GLY A 47 -3.06 -5.77 6.09
N THR A 48 -3.17 -6.93 5.48
CA THR A 48 -2.11 -7.93 5.38
C THR A 48 -1.56 -7.93 3.96
N VAL A 49 -0.25 -7.73 3.83
CA VAL A 49 0.48 -7.74 2.54
C VAL A 49 1.32 -9.01 2.35
N ARG A 50 1.48 -9.81 3.40
CA ARG A 50 2.26 -11.05 3.43
C ARG A 50 1.39 -12.21 3.83
N GLY A 51 1.50 -13.32 3.15
CA GLY A 51 0.73 -14.52 3.42
C GLY A 51 0.96 -15.59 2.35
N ARG A 52 0.48 -16.80 2.63
CA ARG A 52 0.64 -17.97 1.77
C ARG A 52 -0.68 -18.41 1.15
N THR A 53 -1.76 -18.31 1.89
CA THR A 53 -3.09 -18.80 1.52
C THR A 53 -4.10 -17.66 1.40
N PRO A 54 -5.23 -17.83 0.70
CA PRO A 54 -6.31 -16.83 0.68
C PRO A 54 -6.77 -16.44 2.09
N ALA A 55 -6.82 -17.40 3.03
CA ALA A 55 -7.27 -17.16 4.40
C ALA A 55 -6.36 -16.20 5.17
N ASP A 56 -5.04 -16.23 4.91
CA ASP A 56 -4.07 -15.33 5.56
C ASP A 56 -4.38 -13.85 5.25
N PHE A 57 -4.91 -13.58 4.06
CA PHE A 57 -5.28 -12.22 3.65
C PHE A 57 -6.72 -11.87 4.00
N ALA A 58 -7.63 -12.84 3.98
CA ALA A 58 -9.07 -12.60 4.15
C ALA A 58 -9.40 -12.00 5.53
N SER A 59 -8.73 -12.44 6.58
CA SER A 59 -8.99 -11.99 7.94
C SER A 59 -8.90 -10.47 8.09
N ALA A 60 -7.79 -9.86 7.64
CA ALA A 60 -7.61 -8.40 7.76
C ALA A 60 -8.24 -7.64 6.59
N ASN A 61 -8.06 -8.12 5.33
CA ASN A 61 -8.40 -7.35 4.15
C ASN A 61 -9.90 -7.44 3.78
N VAL A 62 -10.59 -8.49 4.22
CA VAL A 62 -12.02 -8.70 3.90
C VAL A 62 -12.88 -8.65 5.16
N LEU A 63 -12.67 -9.59 6.11
CA LEU A 63 -13.48 -9.65 7.34
C LEU A 63 -13.28 -8.39 8.20
N GLY A 64 -12.05 -7.88 8.27
CA GLY A 64 -11.77 -6.60 8.94
C GLY A 64 -12.55 -5.43 8.33
N CYS A 65 -12.64 -5.36 6.99
CA CYS A 65 -13.49 -4.36 6.32
C CYS A 65 -14.97 -4.56 6.63
N GLN A 66 -15.47 -5.82 6.66
CA GLN A 66 -16.87 -6.11 6.99
C GLN A 66 -17.22 -5.64 8.41
N HIS A 67 -16.39 -5.98 9.40
CA HIS A 67 -16.60 -5.55 10.78
C HIS A 67 -16.56 -4.03 10.93
N LEU A 68 -15.62 -3.36 10.26
CA LEU A 68 -15.52 -1.91 10.31
C LEU A 68 -16.75 -1.23 9.67
N VAL A 69 -17.15 -1.67 8.47
CA VAL A 69 -18.35 -1.16 7.77
C VAL A 69 -19.59 -1.38 8.61
N GLN A 70 -19.75 -2.57 9.23
CA GLN A 70 -20.88 -2.85 10.11
C GLN A 70 -20.86 -1.93 11.34
N ALA A 71 -19.71 -1.77 11.99
CA ALA A 71 -19.59 -0.89 13.16
C ALA A 71 -19.89 0.59 12.82
N ILE A 72 -19.53 1.04 11.60
CA ILE A 72 -19.90 2.39 11.12
C ILE A 72 -21.40 2.50 10.92
N LYS A 73 -22.07 1.50 10.33
CA LYS A 73 -23.53 1.47 10.14
C LYS A 73 -24.30 1.51 11.46
N ASP A 74 -23.75 0.82 12.47
CA ASP A 74 -24.37 0.72 13.81
C ASP A 74 -24.08 1.93 14.70
N SER A 75 -23.33 2.94 14.21
CA SER A 75 -23.02 4.15 14.96
C SER A 75 -24.17 5.16 14.87
N ASP A 76 -24.51 5.82 15.99
CA ASP A 76 -25.52 6.88 16.03
C ASP A 76 -25.16 8.06 15.10
N THR A 77 -23.88 8.34 14.97
CA THR A 77 -23.32 9.36 14.06
C THR A 77 -22.25 8.72 13.18
N PRO A 78 -22.64 8.08 12.05
CA PRO A 78 -21.70 7.34 11.21
C PRO A 78 -20.58 8.23 10.67
N PRO A 79 -19.29 7.94 11.00
CA PRO A 79 -18.17 8.67 10.44
C PRO A 79 -18.00 8.35 8.95
N ARG A 80 -17.39 9.27 8.21
CA ARG A 80 -16.97 8.99 6.84
C ARG A 80 -15.74 8.08 6.83
N LEU A 81 -15.62 7.24 5.81
CA LEU A 81 -14.57 6.21 5.69
C LEU A 81 -13.64 6.49 4.52
N LEU A 82 -12.35 6.60 4.78
CA LEU A 82 -11.29 6.45 3.78
C LEU A 82 -10.66 5.08 3.92
N ALA A 83 -10.73 4.26 2.88
CA ALA A 83 -10.08 2.95 2.85
C ALA A 83 -8.84 2.95 1.93
N LEU A 84 -7.68 2.58 2.47
CA LEU A 84 -6.48 2.37 1.68
C LEU A 84 -6.47 0.95 1.10
N SER A 85 -6.72 0.88 -0.19
CA SER A 85 -6.61 -0.34 -1.00
C SER A 85 -5.20 -0.49 -1.58
N SER A 86 -5.09 -0.94 -2.79
CA SER A 86 -3.85 -1.05 -3.57
C SER A 86 -4.18 -1.05 -5.06
N LEU A 87 -3.28 -0.54 -5.88
CA LEU A 87 -3.40 -0.68 -7.33
C LEU A 87 -3.49 -2.15 -7.77
N ALA A 88 -2.91 -3.08 -6.98
CA ALA A 88 -3.03 -4.52 -7.21
C ALA A 88 -4.48 -5.02 -7.28
N ALA A 89 -5.43 -4.35 -6.62
CA ALA A 89 -6.86 -4.69 -6.70
C ALA A 89 -7.45 -4.56 -8.12
N ARG A 90 -6.76 -3.89 -9.05
CA ARG A 90 -7.12 -3.82 -10.47
C ARG A 90 -7.02 -5.17 -11.17
N GLU A 91 -6.07 -6.01 -10.71
CA GLU A 91 -5.77 -7.31 -11.30
C GLU A 91 -5.91 -8.46 -10.25
N PRO A 92 -7.14 -8.74 -9.77
CA PRO A 92 -7.37 -9.64 -8.64
C PRO A 92 -6.95 -11.09 -8.91
N HIS A 93 -6.82 -11.48 -10.19
CA HIS A 93 -6.42 -12.83 -10.58
C HIS A 93 -4.92 -13.11 -10.42
N LEU A 94 -4.08 -12.09 -10.24
CA LEU A 94 -2.63 -12.26 -10.17
C LEU A 94 -2.17 -12.89 -8.86
N SER A 95 -2.82 -12.54 -7.73
CA SER A 95 -2.40 -13.04 -6.42
C SER A 95 -3.53 -13.05 -5.40
N HIS A 96 -3.34 -13.83 -4.31
CA HIS A 96 -4.27 -13.81 -3.17
C HIS A 96 -4.34 -12.44 -2.50
N TYR A 97 -3.24 -11.69 -2.48
CA TYR A 97 -3.22 -10.32 -2.00
C TYR A 97 -4.11 -9.43 -2.85
N ALA A 98 -3.90 -9.41 -4.17
CA ALA A 98 -4.69 -8.61 -5.11
C ALA A 98 -6.19 -8.95 -5.02
N ALA A 99 -6.52 -10.25 -5.00
CA ALA A 99 -7.90 -10.72 -4.81
C ALA A 99 -8.51 -10.23 -3.48
N SER A 100 -7.75 -10.29 -2.39
CA SER A 100 -8.23 -9.86 -1.08
C SER A 100 -8.45 -8.35 -0.98
N LYS A 101 -7.58 -7.54 -1.61
CA LYS A 101 -7.78 -6.08 -1.68
C LYS A 101 -9.01 -5.73 -2.49
N PHE A 102 -9.20 -6.37 -3.65
CA PHE A 102 -10.41 -6.22 -4.45
C PHE A 102 -11.68 -6.61 -3.67
N ALA A 103 -11.66 -7.76 -2.97
CA ALA A 103 -12.80 -8.19 -2.17
C ALA A 103 -13.10 -7.22 -1.01
N GLY A 104 -12.09 -6.64 -0.37
CA GLY A 104 -12.26 -5.58 0.63
C GLY A 104 -12.92 -4.32 0.05
N GLU A 105 -12.55 -3.92 -1.16
CA GLU A 105 -13.22 -2.81 -1.87
C GLU A 105 -14.68 -3.10 -2.14
N GLN A 106 -15.01 -4.34 -2.56
CA GLN A 106 -16.40 -4.75 -2.77
C GLN A 106 -17.22 -4.65 -1.48
N VAL A 107 -16.65 -5.03 -0.34
CA VAL A 107 -17.31 -4.87 0.98
C VAL A 107 -17.60 -3.39 1.27
N VAL A 108 -16.63 -2.51 1.05
CA VAL A 108 -16.79 -1.08 1.32
C VAL A 108 -17.79 -0.47 0.36
N SER A 109 -17.70 -0.73 -0.95
CA SER A 109 -18.58 -0.16 -1.98
C SER A 109 -20.01 -0.66 -1.87
N ALA A 110 -20.22 -1.93 -1.49
CA ALA A 110 -21.54 -2.51 -1.26
C ALA A 110 -22.28 -1.90 -0.05
N SER A 111 -21.62 -1.10 0.79
CA SER A 111 -22.28 -0.37 1.87
C SER A 111 -23.27 0.70 1.37
N GLY A 112 -23.17 1.10 0.10
CA GLY A 112 -24.08 2.03 -0.56
C GLY A 112 -24.13 3.39 0.14
N ASP A 113 -25.34 3.90 0.33
CA ASP A 113 -25.59 5.20 0.98
C ASP A 113 -25.44 5.15 2.51
N ALA A 114 -25.41 3.96 3.11
CA ALA A 114 -25.30 3.80 4.55
C ALA A 114 -23.93 4.25 5.10
N VAL A 115 -22.89 4.28 4.25
CA VAL A 115 -21.55 4.73 4.63
C VAL A 115 -21.04 5.74 3.60
N ARG A 116 -20.56 6.88 4.04
CA ARG A 116 -19.84 7.84 3.18
C ARG A 116 -18.39 7.36 3.04
N TRP A 117 -18.05 6.74 1.92
CA TRP A 117 -16.75 6.12 1.72
C TRP A 117 -15.98 6.71 0.53
N THR A 118 -14.67 6.66 0.62
CA THR A 118 -13.73 6.85 -0.50
C THR A 118 -12.68 5.75 -0.42
N ILE A 119 -12.26 5.20 -1.54
CA ILE A 119 -11.21 4.19 -1.62
C ILE A 119 -10.05 4.76 -2.42
N LEU A 120 -8.83 4.65 -1.88
CA LEU A 120 -7.60 4.99 -2.58
C LEU A 120 -6.86 3.72 -2.98
N ARG A 121 -6.43 3.63 -4.23
CA ARG A 121 -5.56 2.57 -4.78
C ARG A 121 -4.14 3.10 -5.00
N PRO A 122 -3.31 3.21 -3.97
CA PRO A 122 -1.92 3.58 -4.16
C PRO A 122 -1.18 2.51 -4.97
N PRO A 123 -0.21 2.92 -5.83
CA PRO A 123 0.71 2.01 -6.51
C PRO A 123 1.81 1.53 -5.55
N ALA A 124 3.03 1.34 -6.04
CA ALA A 124 4.20 1.05 -5.22
C ALA A 124 4.57 2.26 -4.36
N VAL A 125 4.19 2.23 -3.07
CA VAL A 125 4.51 3.28 -2.09
C VAL A 125 5.90 3.03 -1.51
N TYR A 126 6.71 4.09 -1.40
CA TYR A 126 8.05 4.02 -0.87
C TYR A 126 8.42 5.29 -0.09
N GLY A 127 9.48 5.24 0.69
CA GLY A 127 9.95 6.38 1.50
C GLY A 127 10.71 5.93 2.74
N PRO A 128 11.01 6.85 3.67
CA PRO A 128 11.66 6.54 4.93
C PRO A 128 10.94 5.42 5.71
N GLY A 129 11.69 4.41 6.14
CA GLY A 129 11.15 3.25 6.86
C GLY A 129 10.53 2.18 5.99
N ASP A 130 10.51 2.32 4.67
CA ASP A 130 10.06 1.27 3.74
C ASP A 130 10.93 0.00 3.90
N ARG A 131 10.28 -1.17 3.85
CA ARG A 131 10.92 -2.47 3.97
C ARG A 131 10.83 -3.32 2.70
N GLU A 132 10.03 -2.88 1.74
CA GLU A 132 9.71 -3.66 0.56
C GLU A 132 10.55 -3.23 -0.66
N LEU A 133 10.66 -1.93 -0.92
CA LEU A 133 11.42 -1.38 -2.05
C LEU A 133 12.84 -0.96 -1.66
N LEU A 134 13.10 -0.64 -0.40
CA LEU A 134 14.44 -0.29 0.08
C LEU A 134 15.52 -1.32 -0.30
N PRO A 135 15.30 -2.66 -0.22
CA PRO A 135 16.29 -3.63 -0.68
C PRO A 135 16.64 -3.48 -2.17
N LEU A 136 15.65 -3.14 -3.00
CA LEU A 136 15.88 -2.86 -4.42
C LEU A 136 16.74 -1.60 -4.62
N PHE A 137 16.43 -0.51 -3.91
CA PHE A 137 17.20 0.72 -3.98
C PHE A 137 18.64 0.53 -3.49
N ARG A 138 18.85 -0.26 -2.43
CA ARG A 138 20.19 -0.63 -1.96
C ARG A 138 20.99 -1.42 -3.00
N LEU A 139 20.35 -2.32 -3.75
CA LEU A 139 21.02 -3.04 -4.86
C LEU A 139 21.36 -2.08 -6.00
N MET A 140 20.47 -1.15 -6.33
CA MET A 140 20.75 -0.11 -7.32
C MET A 140 21.90 0.80 -6.87
N ALA A 141 21.98 1.16 -5.59
CA ALA A 141 23.11 1.89 -5.03
C ALA A 141 24.44 1.12 -5.12
N ARG A 142 24.41 -0.23 -5.22
CA ARG A 142 25.55 -1.08 -5.51
C ARG A 142 25.83 -1.27 -7.00
N GLY A 143 25.01 -0.66 -7.88
CA GLY A 143 25.16 -0.71 -9.34
C GLY A 143 24.40 -1.84 -10.04
N ILE A 144 23.45 -2.49 -9.38
CA ILE A 144 22.69 -3.62 -9.94
C ILE A 144 21.19 -3.37 -9.79
N ALA A 145 20.44 -3.45 -10.88
CA ALA A 145 18.98 -3.41 -10.89
C ALA A 145 18.42 -4.78 -11.31
N PRO A 146 17.96 -5.63 -10.39
CA PRO A 146 17.28 -6.86 -10.75
C PRO A 146 15.90 -6.55 -11.36
N LEU A 147 15.67 -7.04 -12.57
CA LEU A 147 14.43 -6.84 -13.31
C LEU A 147 13.59 -8.12 -13.28
N PRO A 148 12.37 -8.08 -12.74
CA PRO A 148 11.47 -9.23 -12.74
C PRO A 148 10.81 -9.45 -14.11
N GLY A 149 10.74 -8.42 -14.94
CA GLY A 149 10.11 -8.39 -16.26
C GLY A 149 10.94 -7.73 -17.34
N GLY A 150 10.29 -7.10 -18.32
CA GLY A 150 10.91 -6.38 -19.42
C GLY A 150 11.39 -4.98 -19.03
N LEU A 151 12.35 -4.43 -19.77
CA LEU A 151 12.80 -3.04 -19.60
C LEU A 151 11.70 -2.01 -19.93
N THR A 152 10.74 -2.41 -20.76
CA THR A 152 9.62 -1.58 -21.21
C THR A 152 8.41 -1.67 -20.31
N ASP A 153 8.35 -2.66 -19.40
CA ASP A 153 7.26 -2.78 -18.45
C ASP A 153 7.21 -1.53 -17.56
N ARG A 154 6.02 -1.07 -17.26
CA ARG A 154 5.81 0.23 -16.62
C ARG A 154 5.18 0.11 -15.24
N VAL A 155 5.58 1.02 -14.36
CA VAL A 155 5.06 1.10 -12.99
C VAL A 155 4.93 2.57 -12.57
N SER A 156 3.81 2.89 -11.93
CA SER A 156 3.67 4.13 -11.18
C SER A 156 4.24 3.94 -9.77
N MET A 157 4.80 5.02 -9.26
CA MET A 157 5.38 5.08 -7.91
C MET A 157 4.66 6.16 -7.11
N LEU A 158 4.74 6.10 -5.78
CA LEU A 158 4.20 7.16 -4.93
C LEU A 158 5.06 7.30 -3.67
N TYR A 159 5.53 8.51 -3.40
CA TYR A 159 6.26 8.79 -2.16
C TYR A 159 5.31 8.86 -0.98
N ILE A 160 5.73 8.37 0.18
CA ILE A 160 4.88 8.22 1.37
C ILE A 160 4.26 9.55 1.83
N ASP A 161 5.00 10.66 1.75
CA ASP A 161 4.51 11.97 2.17
C ASP A 161 3.40 12.48 1.23
N ASP A 162 3.45 12.14 -0.07
CA ASP A 162 2.38 12.46 -1.01
C ASP A 162 1.12 11.64 -0.71
N LEU A 163 1.26 10.35 -0.33
CA LEU A 163 0.11 9.58 0.16
C LEU A 163 -0.48 10.20 1.42
N ALA A 164 0.36 10.59 2.37
CA ALA A 164 -0.09 11.25 3.60
C ALA A 164 -0.81 12.58 3.30
N SER A 165 -0.27 13.39 2.38
CA SER A 165 -0.88 14.65 1.96
C SER A 165 -2.25 14.43 1.29
N ALA A 166 -2.40 13.39 0.46
CA ALA A 166 -3.70 13.03 -0.13
C ALA A 166 -4.74 12.68 0.93
N VAL A 167 -4.33 11.93 1.98
CA VAL A 167 -5.18 11.63 3.13
C VAL A 167 -5.58 12.90 3.86
N MET A 168 -4.67 13.85 4.04
CA MET A 168 -4.96 15.14 4.68
C MET A 168 -5.91 15.99 3.86
N CYS A 169 -5.76 16.06 2.54
CA CYS A 169 -6.71 16.75 1.65
C CYS A 169 -8.10 16.10 1.73
N TRP A 170 -8.19 14.77 1.76
CA TRP A 170 -9.45 14.07 1.96
C TRP A 170 -10.10 14.42 3.31
N LEU A 171 -9.30 14.53 4.38
CA LEU A 171 -9.81 14.95 5.70
C LEU A 171 -10.30 16.39 5.71
N ALA A 172 -9.70 17.28 4.94
CA ALA A 172 -10.10 18.68 4.82
C ALA A 172 -11.35 18.88 3.94
N THR A 173 -11.68 17.93 3.07
CA THR A 173 -12.83 18.00 2.17
C THR A 173 -14.10 17.62 2.93
N ASP A 174 -15.12 18.50 2.97
CA ASP A 174 -16.36 18.25 3.73
C ASP A 174 -17.17 17.06 3.20
N SER A 175 -17.26 16.93 1.89
CA SER A 175 -18.05 15.89 1.22
C SER A 175 -17.24 15.19 0.14
N PRO A 176 -16.23 14.38 0.52
CA PRO A 176 -15.43 13.67 -0.47
C PRO A 176 -16.29 12.66 -1.23
N PRO A 177 -16.06 12.49 -2.54
CA PRO A 177 -16.91 11.64 -3.39
C PRO A 177 -16.80 10.16 -3.01
N ARG A 178 -17.92 9.44 -3.13
CA ARG A 178 -17.98 7.98 -3.00
C ARG A 178 -17.45 7.32 -4.27
N ARG A 179 -16.15 7.17 -4.33
CA ARG A 179 -15.45 6.67 -5.52
C ARG A 179 -14.15 5.96 -5.15
N ILE A 180 -13.69 5.14 -6.07
CA ILE A 180 -12.35 4.54 -6.05
C ILE A 180 -11.44 5.43 -6.88
N PHE A 181 -10.36 5.92 -6.28
CA PHE A 181 -9.34 6.71 -6.96
C PHE A 181 -8.00 5.99 -7.00
N THR A 182 -7.29 6.16 -8.09
CA THR A 182 -5.85 5.89 -8.15
C THR A 182 -5.07 7.15 -7.83
N LEU A 183 -3.81 6.99 -7.45
CA LEU A 183 -2.87 8.09 -7.23
C LEU A 183 -1.47 7.65 -7.63
N SER A 184 -0.65 8.59 -8.09
CA SER A 184 0.74 8.35 -8.48
C SER A 184 1.58 9.58 -8.14
N ASP A 185 2.88 9.49 -8.34
CA ASP A 185 3.76 10.65 -8.36
C ASP A 185 3.46 11.56 -9.58
N PRO A 186 4.10 12.74 -9.70
CA PRO A 186 3.79 13.70 -10.76
C PRO A 186 4.16 13.23 -12.19
N THR A 187 4.78 12.06 -12.34
CA THR A 187 5.26 11.59 -13.64
C THR A 187 4.14 10.97 -14.47
N ASP A 188 3.94 11.54 -15.65
CA ASP A 188 2.94 11.04 -16.60
C ASP A 188 3.26 9.63 -17.07
N ALA A 189 2.22 8.78 -17.13
CA ALA A 189 2.31 7.39 -17.57
C ALA A 189 3.33 6.52 -16.80
N GLY A 190 3.72 6.91 -15.58
CA GLY A 190 4.66 6.17 -14.73
C GLY A 190 6.05 6.01 -15.35
N TYR A 191 6.82 5.05 -14.85
CA TYR A 191 8.20 4.78 -15.25
C TYR A 191 8.32 3.42 -15.92
N SER A 192 9.08 3.35 -17.02
CA SER A 192 9.61 2.08 -17.48
C SER A 192 10.76 1.63 -16.57
N TRP A 193 11.08 0.34 -16.56
CA TRP A 193 12.27 -0.12 -15.84
C TRP A 193 13.55 0.52 -16.39
N ALA A 194 13.59 0.86 -17.67
CA ALA A 194 14.72 1.62 -18.25
C ALA A 194 14.84 3.01 -17.63
N ASP A 195 13.71 3.70 -17.40
CA ASP A 195 13.69 5.00 -16.71
C ASP A 195 14.18 4.87 -15.28
N ILE A 196 13.69 3.87 -14.54
CA ILE A 196 14.09 3.61 -13.15
C ILE A 196 15.62 3.38 -13.06
N VAL A 197 16.17 2.56 -13.95
CA VAL A 197 17.63 2.29 -14.02
C VAL A 197 18.42 3.57 -14.32
N ARG A 198 17.93 4.40 -15.24
CA ARG A 198 18.56 5.69 -15.57
C ARG A 198 18.52 6.64 -14.38
N ILE A 199 17.35 6.79 -13.74
CA ILE A 199 17.18 7.64 -12.56
C ILE A 199 18.08 7.16 -11.42
N ALA A 200 18.09 5.86 -11.13
CA ALA A 200 18.95 5.28 -10.10
C ALA A 200 20.43 5.53 -10.37
N SER A 201 20.86 5.47 -11.65
CA SER A 201 22.25 5.78 -12.03
C SER A 201 22.63 7.22 -11.70
N VAL A 202 21.73 8.17 -11.94
CA VAL A 202 21.94 9.60 -11.60
C VAL A 202 21.93 9.80 -10.08
N VAL A 203 20.94 9.25 -9.39
CA VAL A 203 20.81 9.41 -7.92
C VAL A 203 21.99 8.81 -7.17
N CYS A 204 22.46 7.62 -7.60
CA CYS A 204 23.58 6.93 -6.93
C CYS A 204 24.96 7.37 -7.41
N GLY A 205 25.06 8.30 -8.38
CA GLY A 205 26.33 8.80 -8.93
C GLY A 205 27.18 7.70 -9.59
N ARG A 206 26.57 6.63 -10.09
CA ARG A 206 27.26 5.47 -10.69
C ARG A 206 26.39 4.76 -11.70
N GLN A 207 26.98 4.08 -12.66
CA GLN A 207 26.25 3.27 -13.63
C GLN A 207 25.55 2.09 -12.91
N VAL A 208 24.22 2.04 -13.02
CA VAL A 208 23.38 0.91 -12.59
C VAL A 208 23.12 0.02 -13.80
N ARG A 209 23.44 -1.27 -13.67
CA ARG A 209 23.27 -2.24 -14.77
C ARG A 209 22.00 -3.04 -14.55
N PRO A 210 21.10 -3.10 -15.54
CA PRO A 210 19.92 -3.95 -15.45
C PRO A 210 20.33 -5.43 -15.50
N LEU A 211 19.86 -6.21 -14.55
CA LEU A 211 20.07 -7.66 -14.51
C LEU A 211 18.70 -8.35 -14.67
N ARG A 212 18.45 -8.93 -15.84
CA ARG A 212 17.23 -9.71 -16.05
C ARG A 212 17.27 -10.97 -15.21
N VAL A 213 16.27 -11.14 -14.35
CA VAL A 213 16.11 -12.38 -13.57
C VAL A 213 15.21 -13.32 -14.36
N PRO A 214 15.72 -14.50 -14.82
CA PRO A 214 14.88 -15.46 -15.53
C PRO A 214 13.67 -15.89 -14.71
N SER A 215 12.52 -16.07 -15.38
CA SER A 215 11.27 -16.43 -14.70
C SER A 215 11.41 -17.71 -13.87
N VAL A 216 12.09 -18.71 -14.42
CA VAL A 216 12.33 -20.00 -13.72
C VAL A 216 13.06 -19.80 -12.39
N VAL A 217 13.99 -18.82 -12.32
CA VAL A 217 14.72 -18.50 -11.07
C VAL A 217 13.76 -17.84 -10.06
N LEU A 218 12.97 -16.86 -10.49
CA LEU A 218 11.99 -16.20 -9.62
C LEU A 218 10.93 -17.19 -9.13
N ASP A 219 10.40 -18.02 -10.01
CA ASP A 219 9.41 -19.04 -9.67
C ASP A 219 9.99 -20.10 -8.74
N GLY A 220 11.24 -20.52 -8.96
CA GLY A 220 11.96 -21.44 -8.08
C GLY A 220 12.15 -20.84 -6.68
N ILE A 221 12.65 -19.61 -6.57
CA ILE A 221 12.84 -18.91 -5.29
C ILE A 221 11.49 -18.75 -4.58
N ALA A 222 10.44 -18.33 -5.29
CA ALA A 222 9.12 -18.17 -4.72
C ALA A 222 8.51 -19.49 -4.25
N GLY A 223 8.70 -20.57 -5.00
CA GLY A 223 8.25 -21.92 -4.63
C GLY A 223 8.96 -22.43 -3.38
N VAL A 224 10.29 -22.31 -3.31
CA VAL A 224 11.08 -22.69 -2.12
C VAL A 224 10.67 -21.83 -0.92
N ASN A 225 10.55 -20.52 -1.07
CA ASN A 225 10.12 -19.63 0.00
C ASN A 225 8.70 -19.95 0.50
N TRP A 226 7.78 -20.28 -0.42
CA TRP A 226 6.41 -20.68 -0.09
C TRP A 226 6.37 -22.02 0.68
N ALA A 227 7.19 -23.00 0.28
CA ALA A 227 7.31 -24.30 0.96
C ALA A 227 7.97 -24.14 2.34
N ALA A 228 9.06 -23.38 2.43
CA ALA A 228 9.74 -23.07 3.68
C ALA A 228 8.81 -22.35 4.67
N ALA A 229 7.99 -21.41 4.19
CA ALA A 229 7.01 -20.72 5.00
C ALA A 229 5.95 -21.66 5.59
N ALA A 230 5.60 -22.74 4.89
CA ALA A 230 4.71 -23.77 5.43
C ALA A 230 5.34 -24.54 6.60
N LEU A 231 6.62 -24.86 6.50
CA LEU A 231 7.34 -25.60 7.52
C LEU A 231 7.71 -24.73 8.72
N LEU A 232 8.20 -23.51 8.46
CA LEU A 232 8.71 -22.59 9.49
C LEU A 232 7.65 -21.63 10.03
N ARG A 233 6.40 -21.70 9.55
CA ARG A 233 5.25 -20.92 10.00
C ARG A 233 5.46 -19.40 10.00
N TYR A 234 6.10 -18.85 8.97
CA TYR A 234 6.20 -17.41 8.75
C TYR A 234 5.33 -16.96 7.56
N ALA A 235 5.04 -15.65 7.49
CA ALA A 235 4.30 -15.04 6.39
C ALA A 235 5.27 -14.62 5.27
N PRO A 236 5.33 -15.34 4.13
CA PRO A 236 6.27 -15.03 3.04
C PRO A 236 5.82 -13.78 2.28
N MET A 237 6.79 -12.95 1.87
CA MET A 237 6.55 -11.84 0.94
C MET A 237 6.59 -12.33 -0.51
N LEU A 238 7.64 -13.05 -0.90
CA LEU A 238 7.79 -13.57 -2.25
C LEU A 238 7.06 -14.91 -2.36
N THR A 239 5.93 -14.89 -3.04
CA THR A 239 5.09 -16.06 -3.36
C THR A 239 4.92 -16.18 -4.86
N PRO A 240 4.46 -17.30 -5.42
CA PRO A 240 4.16 -17.42 -6.85
C PRO A 240 3.17 -16.33 -7.34
N GLY A 241 2.19 -15.97 -6.51
CA GLY A 241 1.30 -14.84 -6.80
C GLY A 241 2.04 -13.51 -6.88
N LYS A 242 2.94 -13.25 -5.93
CA LYS A 242 3.75 -12.01 -5.95
C LYS A 242 4.67 -11.93 -7.16
N VAL A 243 5.21 -13.06 -7.63
CA VAL A 243 6.00 -13.10 -8.87
C VAL A 243 5.14 -12.71 -10.08
N ARG A 244 3.87 -13.17 -10.17
CA ARG A 244 2.96 -12.74 -11.24
C ARG A 244 2.69 -11.24 -11.19
N GLU A 245 2.46 -10.65 -9.99
CA GLU A 245 2.34 -9.19 -9.84
C GLU A 245 3.59 -8.46 -10.32
N LEU A 246 4.79 -8.89 -9.86
CA LEU A 246 6.06 -8.25 -10.23
C LEU A 246 6.35 -8.30 -11.73
N ARG A 247 5.79 -9.28 -12.44
CA ARG A 247 5.97 -9.48 -13.89
C ARG A 247 4.81 -8.94 -14.73
N HIS A 248 3.81 -8.37 -14.12
CA HIS A 248 2.73 -7.72 -14.85
C HIS A 248 3.30 -6.48 -15.57
N ALA A 249 2.99 -6.36 -16.87
CA ALA A 249 3.68 -5.42 -17.74
C ALA A 249 3.28 -3.94 -17.49
N ASP A 250 2.09 -3.71 -16.92
CA ASP A 250 1.54 -2.36 -16.76
C ASP A 250 0.89 -2.13 -15.40
N TRP A 251 1.66 -1.52 -14.51
CA TRP A 251 1.19 -0.99 -13.23
C TRP A 251 1.09 0.55 -13.25
N THR A 252 0.75 1.14 -14.38
CA THR A 252 0.54 2.58 -14.46
C THR A 252 -0.83 3.00 -13.93
N CYS A 253 -0.90 4.19 -13.35
CA CYS A 253 -2.14 4.83 -12.94
C CYS A 253 -1.99 6.35 -12.96
N ASP A 254 -3.10 7.07 -12.81
CA ASP A 254 -3.15 8.52 -12.87
C ASP A 254 -3.69 9.09 -11.54
N TRP A 255 -3.18 10.23 -11.13
CA TRP A 255 -3.58 10.96 -9.94
C TRP A 255 -4.60 12.08 -10.20
N ARG A 256 -4.77 12.51 -11.46
CA ARG A 256 -5.50 13.74 -11.82
C ARG A 256 -6.95 13.73 -11.39
N GLU A 257 -7.59 12.58 -11.43
CA GLU A 257 -8.98 12.44 -11.01
C GLU A 257 -9.13 12.68 -9.49
N LEU A 258 -8.24 12.13 -8.68
CA LEU A 258 -8.15 12.42 -7.25
C LEU A 258 -7.79 13.89 -7.03
N GLY A 259 -6.84 14.41 -7.81
CA GLY A 259 -6.40 15.80 -7.76
C GLY A 259 -7.55 16.79 -7.94
N ALA A 260 -8.37 16.56 -8.98
CA ALA A 260 -9.55 17.40 -9.24
C ALA A 260 -10.61 17.28 -8.14
N ALA A 261 -10.76 16.10 -7.52
CA ALA A 261 -11.77 15.84 -6.50
C ALA A 261 -11.41 16.41 -5.12
N LEU A 262 -10.13 16.50 -4.78
CA LEU A 262 -9.64 16.87 -3.45
C LEU A 262 -8.72 18.11 -3.44
N ASP A 263 -8.54 18.77 -4.57
CA ASP A 263 -7.54 19.85 -4.74
C ASP A 263 -6.15 19.41 -4.27
N TRP A 264 -5.73 18.21 -4.75
CA TRP A 264 -4.48 17.57 -4.37
C TRP A 264 -3.57 17.36 -5.57
N GLN A 265 -2.27 17.50 -5.36
CA GLN A 265 -1.25 17.12 -6.35
C GLN A 265 -0.03 16.50 -5.66
N PRO A 266 0.54 15.45 -6.26
CA PRO A 266 1.81 14.89 -5.81
C PRO A 266 2.95 15.87 -6.07
N ARG A 267 3.99 15.81 -5.23
CA ARG A 267 5.12 16.77 -5.27
C ARG A 267 6.47 16.10 -5.43
N VAL A 268 6.57 14.81 -5.11
CA VAL A 268 7.85 14.11 -5.02
C VAL A 268 7.98 13.13 -6.17
N ASP A 269 8.91 13.40 -7.09
CA ASP A 269 9.28 12.48 -8.16
C ASP A 269 10.17 11.33 -7.65
N LEU A 270 10.35 10.29 -8.47
CA LEU A 270 11.15 9.11 -8.11
C LEU A 270 12.60 9.46 -7.77
N ALA A 271 13.22 10.43 -8.47
CA ALA A 271 14.62 10.79 -8.22
C ALA A 271 14.79 11.39 -6.82
N THR A 272 13.91 12.30 -6.45
CA THR A 272 13.89 12.96 -5.13
C THR A 272 13.54 11.96 -4.03
N GLY A 273 12.48 11.18 -4.21
CA GLY A 273 12.03 10.21 -3.22
C GLY A 273 13.04 9.08 -2.99
N MET A 274 13.70 8.58 -4.05
CA MET A 274 14.76 7.56 -3.93
C MET A 274 15.96 8.10 -3.14
N ARG A 275 16.38 9.35 -3.39
CA ARG A 275 17.46 10.00 -2.66
C ARG A 275 17.15 10.11 -1.17
N ASN A 276 15.94 10.59 -0.84
CA ASN A 276 15.49 10.74 0.54
C ASN A 276 15.40 9.38 1.27
N THR A 277 14.90 8.34 0.58
CA THR A 277 14.78 6.99 1.15
C THR A 277 16.15 6.38 1.46
N LEU A 278 17.13 6.54 0.55
CA LEU A 278 18.49 6.04 0.74
C LEU A 278 19.25 6.83 1.81
N HIS A 279 19.01 8.15 1.93
CA HIS A 279 19.63 8.98 2.96
C HIS A 279 19.13 8.65 4.37
N ASP A 280 17.82 8.48 4.55
CA ASP A 280 17.24 8.04 5.86
C ASP A 280 17.80 6.68 6.30
N ASP A 281 17.98 5.77 5.35
CA ASP A 281 18.55 4.45 5.60
C ASP A 281 20.01 4.51 6.04
N ALA A 282 20.82 5.39 5.47
CA ALA A 282 22.23 5.56 5.84
C ALA A 282 22.42 6.23 7.21
N GLY A 283 21.40 6.94 7.70
CA GLY A 283 21.41 7.62 9.01
C GLY A 283 20.95 6.75 10.18
N ARG A 284 20.47 5.53 9.91
CA ARG A 284 20.02 4.55 10.91
C ARG A 284 21.09 3.51 11.21
#